data_3d007aa739f700a24fa999e98dabf8fd
#
_entry.id   3d007aa739f700a24fa999e98dabf8fd
#
_cell.length_a   1.000
_cell.length_b   1.000
_cell.length_c   1.000
_cell.angle_alpha   90.00
_cell.angle_beta   90.00
_cell.angle_gamma   90.00
#
_symmetry.space_group_name_H-M   'P 1'
#
loop_
_entity.id
_entity.type
_entity.pdbx_description
1 polymer ?
#
loop_
_entity_poly.entity_id
_entity_poly.type
_entity_poly.pdbx_seq_one_letter_code
_entity_poly.pdbx_strand_id
1 'polypeptide(L)'
;MIPHDFIKYAFEERVEGIKRLAEGKFGPEALIGFTRHNAAVITCGKAGINGSIKGIGFIHRQEYLPEALEKLREELQRPYDSKRALKFLLDEIYVREKIDFSKLVSLELARKHTWENLRTGRKEATILFFTPPSTSYEVRCEVEIHESGPVWEFVNAVHDTFHRPKEPRDWTKTPAYLFKIREIYDNGEKAMGVRVYP
;
A
#
# COMPACT_ATOMS: atom_id res chain seq x y z
N MET A 1 -11.45 16.07 3.45
CA MET A 1 -11.41 15.07 2.31
C MET A 1 -9.97 14.94 1.85
N ILE A 2 -9.48 13.72 1.57
CA ILE A 2 -8.12 13.52 1.05
C ILE A 2 -7.94 14.30 -0.25
N PRO A 3 -6.82 15.02 -0.44
CA PRO A 3 -6.59 15.85 -1.62
C PRO A 3 -6.60 15.06 -2.93
N HIS A 4 -7.25 15.63 -3.94
CA HIS A 4 -7.35 15.01 -5.27
C HIS A 4 -5.97 14.71 -5.87
N ASP A 5 -5.01 15.64 -5.77
CA ASP A 5 -3.67 15.47 -6.35
C ASP A 5 -2.90 14.32 -5.71
N PHE A 6 -3.05 14.11 -4.39
CA PHE A 6 -2.48 12.94 -3.73
C PHE A 6 -3.17 11.63 -4.20
N ILE A 7 -4.49 11.62 -4.34
CA ILE A 7 -5.22 10.45 -4.88
C ILE A 7 -4.78 10.17 -6.32
N LYS A 8 -4.68 11.19 -7.15
CA LYS A 8 -4.17 11.06 -8.51
C LYS A 8 -2.80 10.40 -8.53
N TYR A 9 -1.86 10.92 -7.73
CA TYR A 9 -0.50 10.40 -7.64
C TYR A 9 -0.44 8.97 -7.10
N ALA A 10 -1.03 8.72 -5.93
CA ALA A 10 -0.83 7.46 -5.21
C ALA A 10 -1.72 6.32 -5.73
N PHE A 11 -2.85 6.64 -6.37
CA PHE A 11 -3.83 5.67 -6.84
C PHE A 11 -3.99 5.65 -8.36
N GLU A 12 -4.41 6.78 -8.99
CA GLU A 12 -4.78 6.77 -10.41
C GLU A 12 -3.60 6.48 -11.33
N GLU A 13 -2.47 7.16 -11.11
CA GLU A 13 -1.26 6.96 -11.92
C GLU A 13 -0.62 5.58 -11.69
N ARG A 14 -0.80 5.01 -10.49
CA ARG A 14 -0.42 3.62 -10.23
C ARG A 14 -1.30 2.64 -11.01
N VAL A 15 -2.62 2.84 -10.99
CA VAL A 15 -3.57 2.02 -11.75
C VAL A 15 -3.23 2.05 -13.24
N GLU A 16 -2.91 3.24 -13.76
CA GLU A 16 -2.48 3.38 -15.15
C GLU A 16 -1.17 2.62 -15.43
N GLY A 17 -0.20 2.66 -14.52
CA GLY A 17 1.03 1.85 -14.63
C GLY A 17 0.73 0.35 -14.67
N ILE A 18 -0.18 -0.14 -13.83
CA ILE A 18 -0.59 -1.55 -13.82
C ILE A 18 -1.31 -1.93 -15.13
N LYS A 19 -2.18 -1.05 -15.68
CA LYS A 19 -2.84 -1.27 -16.98
C LYS A 19 -1.81 -1.43 -18.09
N ARG A 20 -0.82 -0.55 -18.17
CA ARG A 20 0.25 -0.63 -19.17
C ARG A 20 1.01 -1.96 -19.08
N LEU A 21 1.33 -2.42 -17.85
CA LEU A 21 1.95 -3.72 -17.66
C LEU A 21 1.05 -4.88 -18.11
N ALA A 22 -0.23 -4.84 -17.79
CA ALA A 22 -1.20 -5.85 -18.22
C ALA A 22 -1.34 -5.93 -19.75
N GLU A 23 -1.19 -4.80 -20.44
CA GLU A 23 -1.16 -4.68 -21.89
C GLU A 23 0.18 -5.09 -22.54
N GLY A 24 1.17 -5.48 -21.71
CA GLY A 24 2.51 -5.83 -22.20
C GLY A 24 3.36 -4.63 -22.62
N LYS A 25 2.97 -3.42 -22.24
CA LYS A 25 3.73 -2.18 -22.52
C LYS A 25 4.79 -1.97 -21.44
N PHE A 26 5.91 -2.63 -21.62
CA PHE A 26 7.06 -2.51 -20.72
C PHE A 26 7.95 -1.33 -21.14
N GLY A 27 8.10 -0.35 -20.27
CA GLY A 27 8.96 0.81 -20.49
C GLY A 27 9.23 1.54 -19.18
N PRO A 28 10.15 2.54 -19.16
CA PRO A 28 10.49 3.29 -17.95
C PRO A 28 9.28 3.90 -17.26
N GLU A 29 8.32 4.44 -18.02
CA GLU A 29 7.09 5.04 -17.47
C GLU A 29 6.16 4.02 -16.80
N ALA A 30 6.03 2.82 -17.39
CA ALA A 30 5.23 1.75 -16.79
C ALA A 30 5.87 1.26 -15.49
N LEU A 31 7.20 1.15 -15.46
CA LEU A 31 7.95 0.77 -14.28
C LEU A 31 7.82 1.81 -13.17
N ILE A 32 8.00 3.11 -13.50
CA ILE A 32 7.82 4.21 -12.55
C ILE A 32 6.40 4.20 -11.99
N GLY A 33 5.38 4.08 -12.82
CA GLY A 33 3.99 4.00 -12.38
C GLY A 33 3.74 2.79 -11.48
N PHE A 34 4.29 1.64 -11.82
CA PHE A 34 4.18 0.44 -11.01
C PHE A 34 4.86 0.57 -9.65
N THR A 35 6.03 1.20 -9.57
CA THR A 35 6.81 1.33 -8.32
C THR A 35 6.37 2.48 -7.41
N ARG A 36 5.41 3.32 -7.81
CA ARG A 36 4.90 4.45 -7.01
C ARG A 36 4.40 4.06 -5.61
N HIS A 37 4.03 2.81 -5.42
CA HIS A 37 3.62 2.31 -4.11
C HIS A 37 4.79 2.01 -3.16
N ASN A 38 6.02 2.01 -3.65
CA ASN A 38 7.18 1.80 -2.80
C ASN A 38 7.54 3.11 -2.10
N ALA A 39 7.25 3.18 -0.82
CA ALA A 39 7.48 4.38 -0.02
C ALA A 39 8.35 4.08 1.19
N ALA A 40 9.05 5.10 1.68
CA ALA A 40 9.81 4.99 2.94
C ALA A 40 8.86 5.17 4.12
N VAL A 41 8.72 4.15 4.96
CA VAL A 41 8.00 4.21 6.23
C VAL A 41 8.99 4.51 7.35
N ILE A 42 8.83 5.68 7.96
CA ILE A 42 9.69 6.17 9.03
C ILE A 42 8.96 6.00 10.36
N THR A 43 9.64 5.41 11.32
CA THR A 43 9.15 5.19 12.68
C THR A 43 10.22 5.54 13.70
N CYS A 44 9.79 5.88 14.90
CA CYS A 44 10.68 6.14 16.03
C CYS A 44 10.20 5.36 17.27
N GLY A 45 11.13 4.75 17.98
CA GLY A 45 10.81 3.99 19.19
C GLY A 45 12.04 3.31 19.77
N LYS A 46 11.85 2.13 20.33
CA LYS A 46 12.91 1.39 21.03
C LYS A 46 14.09 1.02 20.11
N ALA A 47 13.84 0.78 18.82
CA ALA A 47 14.89 0.52 17.83
C ALA A 47 15.54 1.81 17.28
N GLY A 48 15.26 2.98 17.85
CA GLY A 48 15.70 4.28 17.36
C GLY A 48 14.84 4.79 16.21
N ILE A 49 15.34 5.83 15.50
CA ILE A 49 14.73 6.31 14.27
C ILE A 49 15.07 5.31 13.15
N ASN A 50 14.05 4.81 12.46
CA ASN A 50 14.21 3.82 11.42
C ASN A 50 13.40 4.19 10.18
N GLY A 51 13.98 4.00 9.01
CA GLY A 51 13.31 4.08 7.71
C GLY A 51 13.39 2.75 6.97
N SER A 52 12.28 2.30 6.41
CA SER A 52 12.23 1.08 5.58
C SER A 52 11.34 1.27 4.37
N ILE A 53 11.78 0.82 3.21
CA ILE A 53 10.94 0.82 2.01
C ILE A 53 9.91 -0.29 2.14
N LYS A 54 8.63 0.06 1.95
CA LYS A 54 7.51 -0.88 1.99
C LYS A 54 6.59 -0.65 0.79
N GLY A 55 5.96 -1.73 0.33
CA GLY A 55 4.83 -1.62 -0.59
C GLY A 55 3.62 -1.07 0.15
N ILE A 56 3.18 0.12 -0.25
CA ILE A 56 2.01 0.78 0.32
C ILE A 56 0.83 0.61 -0.63
N GLY A 57 -0.30 0.13 -0.12
CA GLY A 57 -1.54 0.00 -0.88
C GLY A 57 -2.69 0.74 -0.20
N PHE A 58 -3.83 0.76 -0.88
CA PHE A 58 -5.10 1.16 -0.29
C PHE A 58 -5.90 -0.07 0.14
N ILE A 59 -6.91 0.16 0.97
CA ILE A 59 -7.85 -0.88 1.41
C ILE A 59 -9.26 -0.49 0.98
N HIS A 60 -10.12 -1.49 0.78
CA HIS A 60 -11.54 -1.24 0.56
C HIS A 60 -12.21 -0.68 1.82
N ARG A 61 -13.29 0.06 1.62
CA ARG A 61 -14.21 0.43 2.70
C ARG A 61 -14.78 -0.84 3.33
N GLN A 62 -15.13 -0.74 4.59
CA GLN A 62 -15.52 -1.90 5.41
C GLN A 62 -16.67 -2.70 4.80
N GLU A 63 -17.62 -2.05 4.15
CA GLU A 63 -18.77 -2.68 3.50
C GLU A 63 -18.40 -3.56 2.29
N TYR A 64 -17.25 -3.31 1.65
CA TYR A 64 -16.77 -4.06 0.48
C TYR A 64 -15.72 -5.14 0.81
N LEU A 65 -15.19 -5.13 2.04
CA LEU A 65 -14.15 -6.10 2.44
C LEU A 65 -14.61 -7.56 2.36
N PRO A 66 -15.83 -7.96 2.79
CA PRO A 66 -16.27 -9.35 2.71
C PRO A 66 -16.28 -9.89 1.28
N GLU A 67 -16.84 -9.13 0.33
CA GLU A 67 -16.84 -9.49 -1.10
C GLU A 67 -15.43 -9.61 -1.67
N ALA A 68 -14.57 -8.65 -1.35
CA ALA A 68 -13.18 -8.65 -1.81
C ALA A 68 -12.40 -9.85 -1.29
N LEU A 69 -12.62 -10.24 -0.03
CA LEU A 69 -11.96 -11.40 0.58
C LEU A 69 -12.42 -12.71 -0.05
N GLU A 70 -13.71 -12.85 -0.37
CA GLU A 70 -14.24 -14.03 -1.07
C GLU A 70 -13.56 -14.20 -2.43
N LYS A 71 -13.53 -13.12 -3.25
CA LYS A 71 -12.88 -13.12 -4.56
C LYS A 71 -11.38 -13.38 -4.48
N LEU A 72 -10.69 -12.83 -3.48
CA LEU A 72 -9.27 -13.08 -3.27
C LEU A 72 -8.99 -14.54 -2.92
N ARG A 73 -9.80 -15.16 -2.05
CA ARG A 73 -9.67 -16.58 -1.71
C ARG A 73 -9.86 -17.47 -2.94
N GLU A 74 -10.85 -17.19 -3.79
CA GLU A 74 -11.07 -17.91 -5.04
C GLU A 74 -9.88 -17.74 -6.00
N GLU A 75 -9.36 -16.52 -6.18
CA GLU A 75 -8.22 -16.28 -7.07
C GLU A 75 -6.95 -16.99 -6.56
N LEU A 76 -6.73 -17.03 -5.26
CA LEU A 76 -5.59 -17.74 -4.66
C LEU A 76 -5.64 -19.27 -4.84
N GLN A 77 -6.82 -19.87 -5.04
CA GLN A 77 -6.96 -21.30 -5.32
C GLN A 77 -6.64 -21.66 -6.77
N ARG A 78 -6.64 -20.68 -7.70
CA ARG A 78 -6.37 -20.91 -9.11
C ARG A 78 -4.85 -21.06 -9.36
N PRO A 79 -4.43 -21.81 -10.38
CA PRO A 79 -3.04 -21.79 -10.83
C PRO A 79 -2.58 -20.35 -11.12
N TYR A 80 -1.34 -20.00 -10.76
CA TYR A 80 -0.84 -18.64 -10.96
C TYR A 80 -0.70 -18.30 -12.45
N ASP A 81 -1.20 -17.14 -12.81
CA ASP A 81 -1.00 -16.50 -14.12
C ASP A 81 -0.85 -14.99 -13.91
N SER A 82 0.26 -14.42 -14.33
CA SER A 82 0.61 -13.03 -14.07
C SER A 82 -0.32 -12.03 -14.75
N LYS A 83 -0.79 -12.34 -15.97
CA LYS A 83 -1.73 -11.45 -16.69
C LYS A 83 -3.10 -11.45 -16.01
N ARG A 84 -3.57 -12.64 -15.61
CA ARG A 84 -4.82 -12.74 -14.86
C ARG A 84 -4.71 -12.06 -13.50
N ALA A 85 -3.59 -12.21 -12.79
CA ALA A 85 -3.37 -11.53 -11.51
C ALA A 85 -3.42 -9.99 -11.66
N LEU A 86 -2.76 -9.43 -12.68
CA LEU A 86 -2.84 -7.99 -12.97
C LEU A 86 -4.27 -7.56 -13.30
N LYS A 87 -4.97 -8.33 -14.14
CA LYS A 87 -6.37 -8.05 -14.48
C LYS A 87 -7.26 -8.11 -13.25
N PHE A 88 -7.11 -9.14 -12.40
CA PHE A 88 -7.86 -9.27 -11.15
C PHE A 88 -7.64 -8.07 -10.24
N LEU A 89 -6.40 -7.61 -10.08
CA LEU A 89 -6.10 -6.42 -9.28
C LEU A 89 -6.83 -5.18 -9.82
N LEU A 90 -6.85 -4.99 -11.14
CA LEU A 90 -7.52 -3.84 -11.76
C LEU A 90 -9.05 -3.91 -11.61
N ASP A 91 -9.64 -5.10 -11.82
CA ASP A 91 -11.09 -5.27 -11.88
C ASP A 91 -11.73 -5.38 -10.48
N GLU A 92 -10.99 -5.89 -9.49
CA GLU A 92 -11.55 -6.22 -8.19
C GLU A 92 -10.95 -5.43 -7.02
N ILE A 93 -9.65 -5.08 -7.09
CA ILE A 93 -8.96 -4.44 -5.96
C ILE A 93 -8.81 -2.94 -6.16
N TYR A 94 -8.39 -2.50 -7.35
CA TYR A 94 -8.22 -1.07 -7.65
C TYR A 94 -9.50 -0.40 -8.17
N VAL A 95 -10.64 -0.74 -7.58
CA VAL A 95 -11.95 -0.16 -7.91
C VAL A 95 -12.16 1.09 -7.06
N ARG A 96 -12.06 2.27 -7.69
CA ARG A 96 -12.07 3.58 -7.01
C ARG A 96 -13.21 3.74 -6.00
N GLU A 97 -14.41 3.32 -6.37
CA GLU A 97 -15.63 3.45 -5.57
C GLU A 97 -15.61 2.59 -4.31
N LYS A 98 -14.78 1.55 -4.28
CA LYS A 98 -14.63 0.64 -3.14
C LYS A 98 -13.52 1.07 -2.19
N ILE A 99 -12.62 1.97 -2.58
CA ILE A 99 -11.44 2.35 -1.79
C ILE A 99 -11.78 3.31 -0.65
N ASP A 100 -11.19 3.05 0.52
CA ASP A 100 -11.10 4.00 1.62
C ASP A 100 -9.80 4.82 1.50
N PHE A 101 -9.87 5.98 0.88
CA PHE A 101 -8.70 6.85 0.67
C PHE A 101 -8.14 7.46 1.96
N SER A 102 -8.83 7.35 3.09
CA SER A 102 -8.31 7.81 4.39
C SER A 102 -7.34 6.81 5.04
N LYS A 103 -7.15 5.64 4.42
CA LYS A 103 -6.36 4.53 4.96
C LYS A 103 -5.39 3.98 3.94
N LEU A 104 -4.17 3.71 4.39
CA LEU A 104 -3.16 2.98 3.65
C LEU A 104 -2.84 1.67 4.36
N VAL A 105 -2.33 0.69 3.63
CA VAL A 105 -1.95 -0.62 4.19
C VAL A 105 -0.59 -1.08 3.69
N SER A 106 0.06 -1.91 4.48
CA SER A 106 1.30 -2.59 4.11
C SER A 106 1.48 -3.89 4.90
N LEU A 107 2.34 -4.78 4.40
CA LEU A 107 2.78 -5.97 5.14
C LEU A 107 4.07 -5.71 5.91
N GLU A 108 4.19 -6.38 7.06
CA GLU A 108 5.45 -6.55 7.77
C GLU A 108 6.03 -7.92 7.50
N LEU A 109 7.06 -7.96 6.65
CA LEU A 109 7.67 -9.22 6.21
C LEU A 109 8.87 -9.65 7.06
N ALA A 110 9.55 -8.71 7.74
CA ALA A 110 10.83 -8.96 8.37
C ALA A 110 10.80 -8.94 9.90
N ARG A 111 9.78 -8.32 10.49
CA ARG A 111 9.64 -8.10 11.96
C ARG A 111 10.92 -7.53 12.61
N LYS A 112 11.53 -6.52 11.95
CA LYS A 112 12.73 -5.82 12.42
C LYS A 112 12.37 -4.48 13.10
N HIS A 113 13.14 -3.45 12.84
CA HIS A 113 13.09 -2.17 13.55
C HIS A 113 11.73 -1.46 13.46
N THR A 114 11.08 -1.44 12.27
CA THR A 114 9.72 -0.87 12.14
C THR A 114 8.72 -1.61 13.02
N TRP A 115 8.78 -2.94 13.04
CA TRP A 115 7.93 -3.78 13.89
C TRP A 115 8.16 -3.49 15.37
N GLU A 116 9.44 -3.45 15.80
CA GLU A 116 9.80 -3.18 17.19
C GLU A 116 9.30 -1.79 17.63
N ASN A 117 9.52 -0.76 16.81
CA ASN A 117 9.08 0.60 17.10
C ASN A 117 7.56 0.70 17.24
N LEU A 118 6.81 0.14 16.28
CA LEU A 118 5.35 0.22 16.29
C LEU A 118 4.69 -0.67 17.35
N ARG A 119 5.32 -1.79 17.71
CA ARG A 119 4.79 -2.70 18.72
C ARG A 119 4.97 -2.17 20.14
N THR A 120 6.11 -1.54 20.43
CA THR A 120 6.51 -1.16 21.79
C THR A 120 6.42 0.34 22.08
N GLY A 121 6.33 1.17 21.03
CA GLY A 121 6.34 2.62 21.14
C GLY A 121 5.05 3.28 20.71
N ARG A 122 5.17 4.49 20.17
CA ARG A 122 4.06 5.22 19.58
C ARG A 122 3.62 4.50 18.31
N LYS A 123 2.31 4.35 18.16
CA LYS A 123 1.71 3.80 16.95
C LYS A 123 1.52 4.91 15.91
N GLU A 124 2.62 5.50 15.51
CA GLU A 124 2.69 6.60 14.55
C GLU A 124 3.78 6.31 13.52
N ALA A 125 3.56 6.71 12.29
CA ALA A 125 4.53 6.62 11.21
C ALA A 125 4.41 7.81 10.27
N THR A 126 5.54 8.19 9.66
CA THR A 126 5.58 9.05 8.50
C THR A 126 5.90 8.22 7.27
N ILE A 127 5.08 8.34 6.24
CA ILE A 127 5.27 7.67 4.94
C ILE A 127 5.73 8.73 3.94
N LEU A 128 6.92 8.54 3.37
CA LEU A 128 7.47 9.40 2.33
C LEU A 128 7.37 8.73 0.97
N PHE A 129 6.57 9.33 0.10
CA PHE A 129 6.49 8.99 -1.31
C PHE A 129 7.42 9.90 -2.10
N PHE A 130 8.10 9.34 -3.09
CA PHE A 130 8.92 10.10 -4.03
C PHE A 130 8.89 9.48 -5.42
N THR A 131 8.73 10.32 -6.41
CA THR A 131 8.88 9.95 -7.82
C THR A 131 9.64 11.04 -8.55
N PRO A 132 10.75 10.69 -9.21
CA PRO A 132 11.49 11.65 -10.04
C PRO A 132 10.60 12.36 -11.07
N PRO A 133 10.90 13.61 -11.45
CA PRO A 133 12.04 14.35 -10.92
C PRO A 133 11.80 15.04 -9.56
N SER A 134 10.55 15.36 -9.20
CA SER A 134 10.28 16.24 -8.06
C SER A 134 8.96 16.00 -7.33
N THR A 135 8.19 14.96 -7.68
CA THR A 135 6.94 14.68 -6.97
C THR A 135 7.23 13.99 -5.65
N SER A 136 6.81 14.59 -4.54
CA SER A 136 7.02 14.03 -3.20
C SER A 136 5.86 14.37 -2.27
N TYR A 137 5.44 13.39 -1.48
CA TYR A 137 4.43 13.57 -0.44
C TYR A 137 4.92 12.98 0.89
N GLU A 138 4.69 13.73 1.97
CA GLU A 138 4.82 13.23 3.34
C GLU A 138 3.42 12.98 3.90
N VAL A 139 3.18 11.76 4.37
CA VAL A 139 1.89 11.35 4.95
C VAL A 139 2.12 10.90 6.39
N ARG A 140 1.57 11.62 7.35
CA ARG A 140 1.63 11.28 8.78
C ARG A 140 0.41 10.47 9.18
N CYS A 141 0.66 9.36 9.85
CA CYS A 141 -0.36 8.37 10.13
C CYS A 141 -0.34 7.91 11.58
N GLU A 142 -1.52 7.62 12.09
CA GLU A 142 -1.69 6.66 13.19
C GLU A 142 -1.67 5.24 12.63
N VAL A 143 -1.07 4.28 13.35
CA VAL A 143 -0.86 2.91 12.87
C VAL A 143 -1.60 1.91 13.73
N GLU A 144 -2.38 1.05 13.10
CA GLU A 144 -2.88 -0.17 13.72
C GLU A 144 -2.11 -1.38 13.19
N ILE A 145 -1.89 -2.37 14.07
CA ILE A 145 -1.24 -3.63 13.73
C ILE A 145 -2.30 -4.73 13.78
N HIS A 146 -2.44 -5.43 12.66
CA HIS A 146 -3.37 -6.54 12.51
C HIS A 146 -2.60 -7.86 12.32
N GLU A 147 -2.73 -8.80 13.24
CA GLU A 147 -2.15 -10.15 13.18
C GLU A 147 -3.21 -11.21 12.82
N SER A 148 -4.46 -10.80 12.67
CA SER A 148 -5.62 -11.60 12.25
C SER A 148 -6.76 -10.70 11.78
N GLY A 149 -7.83 -11.28 11.28
CA GLY A 149 -9.04 -10.57 10.87
C GLY A 149 -9.00 -10.00 9.46
N PRO A 150 -10.07 -9.28 9.03
CA PRO A 150 -10.29 -8.94 7.62
C PRO A 150 -9.19 -8.07 7.00
N VAL A 151 -8.66 -7.09 7.74
CA VAL A 151 -7.57 -6.22 7.25
C VAL A 151 -6.32 -7.04 6.99
N TRP A 152 -5.91 -7.87 7.95
CA TRP A 152 -4.75 -8.73 7.84
C TRP A 152 -4.88 -9.71 6.68
N GLU A 153 -6.04 -10.35 6.53
CA GLU A 153 -6.30 -11.28 5.45
C GLU A 153 -6.26 -10.59 4.09
N PHE A 154 -6.94 -9.44 3.96
CA PHE A 154 -6.95 -8.67 2.71
C PHE A 154 -5.54 -8.32 2.25
N VAL A 155 -4.70 -7.77 3.12
CA VAL A 155 -3.35 -7.32 2.74
C VAL A 155 -2.45 -8.50 2.36
N ASN A 156 -2.52 -9.62 3.09
CA ASN A 156 -1.78 -10.84 2.75
C ASN A 156 -2.25 -11.44 1.43
N ALA A 157 -3.58 -11.52 1.23
CA ALA A 157 -4.16 -12.09 0.03
C ALA A 157 -3.85 -11.25 -1.23
N VAL A 158 -3.95 -9.92 -1.15
CA VAL A 158 -3.56 -9.03 -2.27
C VAL A 158 -2.09 -9.20 -2.62
N HIS A 159 -1.21 -9.25 -1.62
CA HIS A 159 0.21 -9.50 -1.85
C HIS A 159 0.45 -10.83 -2.58
N ASP A 160 -0.16 -11.92 -2.12
CA ASP A 160 0.07 -13.25 -2.68
C ASP A 160 -0.65 -13.46 -4.02
N THR A 161 -1.69 -12.71 -4.31
CA THR A 161 -2.30 -12.70 -5.65
C THR A 161 -1.32 -12.21 -6.69
N PHE A 162 -0.51 -11.18 -6.37
CA PHE A 162 0.46 -10.62 -7.30
C PHE A 162 1.84 -11.30 -7.22
N HIS A 163 2.36 -11.47 -5.99
CA HIS A 163 3.69 -12.03 -5.74
C HIS A 163 3.62 -13.50 -5.32
N ARG A 164 2.82 -14.32 -6.04
CA ARG A 164 2.62 -15.73 -5.68
C ARG A 164 3.97 -16.43 -5.41
N PRO A 165 4.32 -16.73 -4.16
CA PRO A 165 5.54 -17.47 -3.85
C PRO A 165 5.40 -18.91 -4.32
N LYS A 166 6.54 -19.58 -4.60
CA LYS A 166 6.55 -21.01 -4.96
C LYS A 166 5.96 -21.88 -3.85
N GLU A 167 6.33 -21.55 -2.61
CA GLU A 167 5.75 -22.17 -1.41
C GLU A 167 4.77 -21.18 -0.75
N PRO A 168 3.59 -21.63 -0.31
CA PRO A 168 2.64 -20.79 0.41
C PRO A 168 3.31 -20.13 1.63
N ARG A 169 3.12 -18.81 1.77
CA ARG A 169 3.63 -18.11 2.96
C ARG A 169 2.82 -18.48 4.19
N ASP A 170 3.51 -18.54 5.32
CA ASP A 170 2.87 -18.60 6.63
C ASP A 170 2.43 -17.17 7.04
N TRP A 171 1.16 -16.84 6.80
CA TRP A 171 0.64 -15.52 7.09
C TRP A 171 0.67 -15.17 8.58
N THR A 172 0.70 -16.16 9.49
CA THR A 172 0.81 -15.90 10.93
C THR A 172 2.10 -15.14 11.30
N LYS A 173 3.09 -15.19 10.41
CA LYS A 173 4.36 -14.47 10.53
C LYS A 173 4.37 -13.10 9.86
N THR A 174 3.30 -12.72 9.16
CA THR A 174 3.24 -11.48 8.38
C THR A 174 2.05 -10.62 8.79
N PRO A 175 2.19 -9.84 9.88
CA PRO A 175 1.18 -8.87 10.28
C PRO A 175 0.98 -7.80 9.21
N ALA A 176 -0.20 -7.22 9.19
CA ALA A 176 -0.52 -6.06 8.36
C ALA A 176 -0.52 -4.79 9.18
N TYR A 177 -0.04 -3.71 8.59
CA TYR A 177 -0.21 -2.35 9.10
C TYR A 177 -1.38 -1.68 8.40
N LEU A 178 -2.24 -1.04 9.18
CA LEU A 178 -3.24 -0.09 8.72
C LEU A 178 -2.82 1.30 9.17
N PHE A 179 -2.54 2.18 8.22
CA PHE A 179 -2.13 3.55 8.43
C PHE A 179 -3.35 4.46 8.25
N LYS A 180 -3.85 5.06 9.34
CA LYS A 180 -4.91 6.08 9.30
C LYS A 180 -4.27 7.44 9.02
N ILE A 181 -4.54 8.01 7.87
CA ILE A 181 -3.97 9.30 7.47
C ILE A 181 -4.47 10.41 8.39
N ARG A 182 -3.54 11.17 8.95
CA ARG A 182 -3.78 12.33 9.81
C ARG A 182 -3.47 13.63 9.08
N GLU A 183 -2.32 13.69 8.44
CA GLU A 183 -1.84 14.87 7.72
C GLU A 183 -1.18 14.44 6.40
N ILE A 184 -1.28 15.29 5.39
CA ILE A 184 -0.55 15.15 4.14
C ILE A 184 0.13 16.48 3.82
N TYR A 185 1.41 16.42 3.50
CA TYR A 185 2.21 17.54 3.02
C TYR A 185 2.64 17.26 1.59
N ASP A 186 2.50 18.26 0.73
CA ASP A 186 3.08 18.25 -0.60
C ASP A 186 4.50 18.82 -0.50
N ASN A 187 5.49 17.95 -0.67
CA ASN A 187 6.91 18.27 -0.65
C ASN A 187 7.49 18.43 -2.06
N GLY A 188 6.64 18.43 -3.08
CA GLY A 188 7.04 18.67 -4.46
C GLY A 188 7.60 20.08 -4.66
N GLU A 189 8.30 20.27 -5.78
CA GLU A 189 9.06 21.49 -6.09
C GLU A 189 8.25 22.78 -5.94
N LYS A 190 6.96 22.76 -6.27
CA LYS A 190 6.09 23.95 -6.22
C LYS A 190 5.53 24.23 -4.84
N ALA A 191 5.27 23.20 -4.05
CA ALA A 191 4.59 23.32 -2.76
C ALA A 191 5.56 23.40 -1.58
N MET A 192 6.75 22.77 -1.68
CA MET A 192 7.85 22.88 -0.72
C MET A 192 7.43 22.66 0.75
N GLY A 193 6.60 21.64 1.02
CA GLY A 193 6.19 21.27 2.37
C GLY A 193 4.88 21.90 2.83
N VAL A 194 4.05 22.37 1.90
CA VAL A 194 2.71 22.86 2.26
C VAL A 194 1.82 21.73 2.74
N ARG A 195 1.19 21.90 3.92
CA ARG A 195 0.18 20.97 4.41
C ARG A 195 -1.09 21.09 3.58
N VAL A 196 -1.47 19.99 2.92
CA VAL A 196 -2.63 19.92 2.02
C VAL A 196 -3.81 19.12 2.59
N TYR A 197 -3.60 18.46 3.76
CA TYR A 197 -4.64 17.73 4.49
C TYR A 197 -4.30 17.68 5.98
N PRO A 198 -5.37 17.67 6.80
CA PRO A 198 -5.88 18.79 7.62
C PRO A 198 -4.89 19.40 8.44
#